data_9bc7dc22ed6db4779942482c9a86adb2
#
_entry.id   9bc7dc22ed6db4779942482c9a86adb2
#
_cell.length_a   1.000
_cell.length_b   1.000
_cell.length_c   1.000
_cell.angle_alpha   90.00
_cell.angle_beta   90.00
_cell.angle_gamma   90.00
#
_symmetry.space_group_name_H-M   'P 1'
#
loop_
_entity.id
_entity.type
_entity.pdbx_description
1 polymer ?
#
loop_
_entity_poly.entity_id
_entity_poly.type
_entity_poly.pdbx_seq_one_letter_code
_entity_poly.pdbx_strand_id
1 'polypeptide(L)'
;MDDICSFQRVANVINNASPDVVAIQEVDSMTRRSGQKYVLGEIAERTQMHACFAPAIEFDGGKYGIGLLTKQVPLRLQAIPLPGREEARTLILAEFEDYIYCCTHLSLTEEDRMKSLEIVKSFTASYKKPLFLAGDMNAEPESDFIKELQKDFEILSNPKQSTYPAPDPKETIDYITALKSNANGFALISSQVLDEPMASDHRPILVELRTAEKADKIFRTKPYLQNPIGNGMTVMWETTVPAYCWVEYGTDTTQLKRARTIVDGQVVCNNKLHKIRINDLIPGQKYYYRV
;
A
#
# COMPACT_ATOMS: atom_id res chain seq x y z
N MET A 1 -9.36 22.25 -11.58
CA MET A 1 -8.44 22.47 -10.45
C MET A 1 -8.45 23.97 -10.14
N ASP A 2 -8.35 24.36 -8.88
CA ASP A 2 -8.41 25.76 -8.43
C ASP A 2 -7.03 26.41 -8.23
N ASP A 3 -5.97 25.74 -8.65
CA ASP A 3 -4.55 26.12 -8.51
C ASP A 3 -4.12 26.44 -7.06
N ILE A 4 -4.86 25.93 -6.07
CA ILE A 4 -4.59 26.13 -4.65
C ILE A 4 -3.89 24.90 -4.10
N CYS A 5 -2.62 25.03 -3.72
CA CYS A 5 -1.90 24.02 -2.95
C CYS A 5 -2.48 23.97 -1.52
N SER A 6 -3.35 23.01 -1.25
CA SER A 6 -4.01 22.86 0.05
C SER A 6 -3.52 21.61 0.77
N PHE A 7 -2.60 21.78 1.72
CA PHE A 7 -2.10 20.68 2.58
C PHE A 7 -3.23 19.97 3.33
N GLN A 8 -4.26 20.73 3.74
CA GLN A 8 -5.41 20.16 4.42
C GLN A 8 -6.24 19.25 3.50
N ARG A 9 -6.41 19.63 2.23
CA ARG A 9 -7.14 18.81 1.25
C ARG A 9 -6.42 17.50 1.01
N VAL A 10 -5.10 17.54 0.76
CA VAL A 10 -4.28 16.34 0.61
C VAL A 10 -4.32 15.47 1.86
N ALA A 11 -4.17 16.07 3.05
CA ALA A 11 -4.25 15.35 4.32
C ALA A 11 -5.62 14.69 4.55
N ASN A 12 -6.73 15.33 4.15
CA ASN A 12 -8.07 14.75 4.26
C ASN A 12 -8.20 13.48 3.40
N VAL A 13 -7.68 13.50 2.17
CA VAL A 13 -7.68 12.32 1.28
C VAL A 13 -6.91 11.18 1.93
N ILE A 14 -5.70 11.45 2.44
CA ILE A 14 -4.85 10.47 3.10
C ILE A 14 -5.54 9.91 4.36
N ASN A 15 -6.10 10.76 5.21
CA ASN A 15 -6.78 10.34 6.43
C ASN A 15 -8.02 9.47 6.14
N ASN A 16 -8.79 9.81 5.11
CA ASN A 16 -9.96 9.03 4.69
C ASN A 16 -9.56 7.64 4.17
N ALA A 17 -8.47 7.55 3.41
CA ALA A 17 -7.93 6.29 2.90
C ALA A 17 -7.18 5.49 3.97
N SER A 18 -6.63 6.17 4.99
CA SER A 18 -5.88 5.59 6.11
C SER A 18 -4.78 4.60 5.74
N PRO A 19 -3.92 4.90 4.74
CA PRO A 19 -2.86 4.00 4.30
C PRO A 19 -1.75 3.86 5.35
N ASP A 20 -0.96 2.77 5.26
CA ASP A 20 0.25 2.61 6.07
C ASP A 20 1.44 3.39 5.51
N VAL A 21 1.50 3.54 4.18
CA VAL A 21 2.54 4.27 3.44
C VAL A 21 1.90 5.03 2.29
N VAL A 22 2.36 6.26 2.05
CA VAL A 22 1.98 7.10 0.90
C VAL A 22 3.23 7.53 0.15
N ALA A 23 3.27 7.28 -1.16
CA ALA A 23 4.26 7.86 -2.07
C ALA A 23 3.70 9.18 -2.62
N ILE A 24 4.47 10.24 -2.54
CA ILE A 24 4.09 11.57 -3.03
C ILE A 24 5.20 12.08 -3.94
N GLN A 25 4.81 12.45 -5.15
CA GLN A 25 5.68 13.07 -6.14
C GLN A 25 5.53 14.59 -6.11
N GLU A 26 6.45 15.29 -6.75
CA GLU A 26 6.41 16.75 -6.93
C GLU A 26 6.32 17.56 -5.63
N VAL A 27 7.16 17.18 -4.65
CA VAL A 27 7.15 17.78 -3.33
C VAL A 27 8.16 18.91 -3.21
N ASP A 28 7.66 20.09 -2.88
CA ASP A 28 8.48 21.25 -2.53
C ASP A 28 8.98 21.19 -1.09
N SER A 29 10.20 21.61 -0.87
CA SER A 29 10.78 21.86 0.45
C SER A 29 11.43 23.21 0.49
N MET A 30 10.88 24.15 1.24
CA MET A 30 11.38 25.50 1.48
C MET A 30 11.51 26.37 0.20
N THR A 31 10.75 26.06 -0.85
CA THR A 31 10.72 26.88 -2.07
C THR A 31 9.93 28.17 -1.86
N ARG A 32 10.20 29.19 -2.67
CA ARG A 32 9.44 30.46 -2.60
C ARG A 32 7.98 30.26 -2.99
N ARG A 33 7.73 29.43 -4.02
CA ARG A 33 6.34 29.13 -4.47
C ARG A 33 5.53 28.38 -3.41
N SER A 34 6.15 27.59 -2.53
CA SER A 34 5.48 26.95 -1.41
C SER A 34 5.36 27.82 -0.15
N GLY A 35 5.76 29.12 -0.24
CA GLY A 35 5.79 30.03 0.89
C GLY A 35 6.87 29.66 1.92
N GLN A 36 7.99 29.09 1.46
CA GLN A 36 9.10 28.59 2.29
C GLN A 36 8.67 27.55 3.31
N LYS A 37 7.70 26.71 2.93
CA LYS A 37 7.22 25.62 3.78
C LYS A 37 7.86 24.29 3.38
N TYR A 38 8.05 23.44 4.38
CA TYR A 38 8.35 22.03 4.17
C TYR A 38 7.03 21.28 3.92
N VAL A 39 6.62 21.20 2.64
CA VAL A 39 5.29 20.71 2.23
C VAL A 39 4.99 19.33 2.78
N LEU A 40 5.94 18.39 2.68
CA LEU A 40 5.74 17.04 3.21
C LEU A 40 5.53 17.04 4.74
N GLY A 41 6.25 17.88 5.46
CA GLY A 41 6.10 18.04 6.92
C GLY A 41 4.73 18.61 7.29
N GLU A 42 4.22 19.59 6.54
CA GLU A 42 2.89 20.16 6.74
C GLU A 42 1.77 19.11 6.57
N ILE A 43 1.94 18.18 5.63
CA ILE A 43 1.00 17.08 5.42
C ILE A 43 1.18 16.01 6.50
N ALA A 44 2.42 15.67 6.85
CA ALA A 44 2.76 14.69 7.88
C ALA A 44 2.14 15.03 9.24
N GLU A 45 2.22 16.30 9.65
CA GLU A 45 1.62 16.79 10.90
C GLU A 45 0.09 16.58 10.93
N ARG A 46 -0.59 16.88 9.82
CA ARG A 46 -2.06 16.74 9.69
C ARG A 46 -2.53 15.29 9.58
N THR A 47 -1.65 14.39 9.15
CA THR A 47 -1.93 12.95 9.00
C THR A 47 -1.37 12.11 10.15
N GLN A 48 -0.59 12.71 11.05
CA GLN A 48 0.13 12.02 12.12
C GLN A 48 1.07 10.92 11.60
N MET A 49 1.66 11.14 10.41
CA MET A 49 2.59 10.23 9.76
C MET A 49 4.02 10.80 9.82
N HIS A 50 5.01 9.93 9.63
CA HIS A 50 6.41 10.31 9.51
C HIS A 50 6.73 10.73 8.09
N ALA A 51 7.43 11.87 7.91
CA ALA A 51 7.84 12.38 6.61
C ALA A 51 9.26 11.92 6.26
N CYS A 52 9.42 11.33 5.08
CA CYS A 52 10.72 10.95 4.50
C CYS A 52 10.85 11.65 3.13
N PHE A 53 11.64 12.71 3.05
CA PHE A 53 11.84 13.50 1.83
C PHE A 53 13.17 13.17 1.17
N ALA A 54 13.17 13.04 -0.17
CA ALA A 54 14.37 12.97 -0.99
C ALA A 54 14.35 14.06 -2.05
N PRO A 55 15.28 15.02 -2.00
CA PRO A 55 15.42 16.03 -3.05
C PRO A 55 15.97 15.39 -4.32
N ALA A 56 15.43 15.81 -5.46
CA ALA A 56 15.96 15.52 -6.78
C ALA A 56 16.80 16.71 -7.30
N ILE A 57 16.30 17.94 -7.12
CA ILE A 57 16.96 19.17 -7.59
C ILE A 57 16.86 20.29 -6.55
N GLU A 58 17.77 21.27 -6.68
CA GLU A 58 17.59 22.61 -6.12
C GLU A 58 16.59 23.37 -6.97
N PHE A 59 15.59 23.97 -6.37
CA PHE A 59 14.53 24.64 -7.09
C PHE A 59 13.96 25.82 -6.31
N ASP A 60 13.78 26.96 -6.96
CA ASP A 60 13.12 28.16 -6.46
C ASP A 60 13.55 28.58 -5.04
N GLY A 61 14.85 28.48 -4.73
CA GLY A 61 15.44 28.85 -3.44
C GLY A 61 15.30 27.80 -2.34
N GLY A 62 14.75 26.66 -2.64
CA GLY A 62 14.64 25.48 -1.80
C GLY A 62 14.95 24.20 -2.59
N LYS A 63 14.23 23.11 -2.32
CA LYS A 63 14.42 21.82 -2.97
C LYS A 63 13.09 21.29 -3.49
N TYR A 64 13.17 20.47 -4.55
CA TYR A 64 12.05 19.78 -5.13
C TYR A 64 12.41 18.30 -5.33
N GLY A 65 11.45 17.41 -5.10
CA GLY A 65 11.69 16.00 -5.20
C GLY A 65 10.47 15.15 -4.87
N ILE A 66 10.70 14.06 -4.15
CA ILE A 66 9.67 13.10 -3.79
C ILE A 66 9.65 12.83 -2.29
N GLY A 67 8.54 12.28 -1.80
CA GLY A 67 8.37 11.97 -0.38
C GLY A 67 7.63 10.68 -0.11
N LEU A 68 7.86 10.15 1.08
CA LEU A 68 7.02 9.14 1.70
C LEU A 68 6.42 9.71 2.98
N LEU A 69 5.13 9.42 3.19
CA LEU A 69 4.51 9.51 4.50
C LEU A 69 4.27 8.08 5.01
N THR A 70 4.63 7.81 6.26
CA THR A 70 4.59 6.45 6.80
C THR A 70 4.06 6.43 8.23
N LYS A 71 3.20 5.46 8.59
CA LYS A 71 2.75 5.27 9.98
C LYS A 71 3.86 4.76 10.88
N GLN A 72 4.79 3.97 10.34
CA GLN A 72 5.93 3.42 11.06
C GLN A 72 7.21 4.14 10.63
N VAL A 73 8.14 4.34 11.57
CA VAL A 73 9.48 4.83 11.23
C VAL A 73 10.22 3.73 10.47
N PRO A 74 10.76 4.00 9.27
CA PRO A 74 11.58 3.04 8.54
C PRO A 74 12.82 2.63 9.35
N LEU A 75 13.22 1.37 9.29
CA LEU A 75 14.47 0.87 9.85
C LEU A 75 15.69 1.43 9.09
N ARG A 76 15.52 1.63 7.80
CA ARG A 76 16.52 2.19 6.89
C ARG A 76 15.86 3.04 5.82
N LEU A 77 16.49 4.17 5.51
CA LEU A 77 16.07 5.07 4.43
C LEU A 77 17.27 5.34 3.51
N GLN A 78 17.07 5.24 2.21
CA GLN A 78 18.06 5.58 1.20
C GLN A 78 17.43 6.43 0.09
N ALA A 79 18.15 7.45 -0.36
CA ALA A 79 17.85 8.18 -1.58
C ALA A 79 18.89 7.79 -2.64
N ILE A 80 18.42 7.40 -3.81
CA ILE A 80 19.24 6.89 -4.90
C ILE A 80 18.99 7.79 -6.11
N PRO A 81 20.01 8.50 -6.62
CA PRO A 81 19.85 9.33 -7.81
C PRO A 81 19.45 8.48 -9.03
N LEU A 82 18.51 9.01 -9.80
CA LEU A 82 18.06 8.44 -11.05
C LEU A 82 18.29 9.43 -12.21
N PRO A 83 18.53 8.95 -13.44
CA PRO A 83 18.69 9.81 -14.59
C PRO A 83 17.38 10.51 -14.99
N GLY A 84 17.50 11.73 -15.47
CA GLY A 84 16.46 12.52 -16.08
C GLY A 84 17.12 13.70 -16.77
N ARG A 85 17.06 13.76 -18.12
CA ARG A 85 17.74 14.81 -18.89
C ARG A 85 17.02 16.15 -18.82
N GLU A 86 15.71 16.12 -18.60
CA GLU A 86 14.90 17.30 -18.38
C GLU A 86 15.02 17.81 -16.93
N GLU A 87 15.11 16.86 -15.99
CA GLU A 87 15.21 17.09 -14.56
C GLU A 87 15.79 15.85 -13.89
N ALA A 88 16.75 16.01 -13.00
CA ALA A 88 17.28 14.90 -12.23
C ALA A 88 16.18 14.25 -11.39
N ARG A 89 16.17 12.93 -11.32
CA ARG A 89 15.19 12.11 -10.61
C ARG A 89 15.82 11.43 -9.40
N THR A 90 14.99 10.90 -8.55
CA THR A 90 15.43 10.16 -7.37
C THR A 90 14.49 9.02 -7.04
N LEU A 91 15.02 8.02 -6.34
CA LEU A 91 14.28 6.92 -5.75
C LEU A 91 14.45 6.98 -4.23
N ILE A 92 13.36 6.91 -3.48
CA ILE A 92 13.41 6.60 -2.05
C ILE A 92 13.25 5.09 -1.88
N LEU A 93 14.13 4.47 -1.09
CA LEU A 93 13.97 3.12 -0.60
C LEU A 93 13.83 3.17 0.92
N ALA A 94 12.68 2.77 1.43
CA ALA A 94 12.36 2.69 2.86
C ALA A 94 12.19 1.23 3.26
N GLU A 95 13.04 0.74 4.15
CA GLU A 95 12.96 -0.63 4.69
C GLU A 95 12.21 -0.62 6.01
N PHE A 96 11.16 -1.45 6.11
CA PHE A 96 10.41 -1.74 7.32
C PHE A 96 10.71 -3.15 7.83
N GLU A 97 10.12 -3.54 8.96
CA GLU A 97 10.34 -4.87 9.51
C GLU A 97 9.91 -5.97 8.54
N ASP A 98 8.73 -5.84 7.94
CA ASP A 98 8.09 -6.89 7.15
C ASP A 98 8.13 -6.65 5.63
N TYR A 99 8.49 -5.45 5.16
CA TYR A 99 8.51 -5.10 3.73
C TYR A 99 9.47 -3.96 3.41
N ILE A 100 9.64 -3.70 2.13
CA ILE A 100 10.37 -2.54 1.58
C ILE A 100 9.41 -1.77 0.69
N TYR A 101 9.45 -0.46 0.80
CA TYR A 101 8.65 0.43 -0.04
C TYR A 101 9.54 1.43 -0.76
N CYS A 102 9.43 1.49 -2.08
CA CYS A 102 10.15 2.40 -2.94
C CYS A 102 9.19 3.44 -3.54
N CYS A 103 9.61 4.69 -3.56
CA CYS A 103 8.91 5.79 -4.23
C CYS A 103 9.79 6.39 -5.30
N THR A 104 9.23 6.70 -6.45
CA THR A 104 9.92 7.39 -7.53
C THR A 104 9.01 8.33 -8.31
N HIS A 105 9.62 9.22 -9.09
CA HIS A 105 9.03 9.99 -10.18
C HIS A 105 10.01 9.92 -11.33
N LEU A 106 9.65 9.19 -12.38
CA LEU A 106 10.58 8.90 -13.47
C LEU A 106 10.61 10.02 -14.53
N SER A 107 11.63 9.98 -15.37
CA SER A 107 11.83 10.92 -16.49
C SER A 107 10.70 10.83 -17.53
N LEU A 108 10.41 11.94 -18.19
CA LEU A 108 9.55 11.99 -19.38
C LEU A 108 10.18 11.25 -20.57
N THR A 109 11.50 11.03 -20.53
CA THR A 109 12.25 10.37 -21.60
C THR A 109 12.37 8.87 -21.35
N GLU A 110 11.91 8.05 -22.31
CA GLU A 110 11.90 6.59 -22.17
C GLU A 110 13.28 5.99 -21.93
N GLU A 111 14.32 6.48 -22.64
CA GLU A 111 15.70 6.00 -22.46
C GLU A 111 16.18 6.17 -21.00
N ASP A 112 15.82 7.29 -20.35
CA ASP A 112 16.21 7.56 -18.97
C ASP A 112 15.35 6.71 -18.00
N ARG A 113 14.07 6.45 -18.32
CA ARG A 113 13.25 5.48 -17.57
C ARG A 113 13.83 4.08 -17.61
N MET A 114 14.29 3.62 -18.78
CA MET A 114 14.94 2.30 -18.94
C MET A 114 16.20 2.21 -18.09
N LYS A 115 17.07 3.24 -18.09
CA LYS A 115 18.26 3.30 -17.22
C LYS A 115 17.87 3.31 -15.73
N SER A 116 16.81 4.04 -15.37
CA SER A 116 16.27 4.05 -14.01
C SER A 116 15.82 2.67 -13.57
N LEU A 117 15.16 1.90 -14.44
CA LEU A 117 14.73 0.54 -14.14
C LEU A 117 15.94 -0.38 -13.84
N GLU A 118 17.02 -0.30 -14.61
CA GLU A 118 18.24 -1.09 -14.35
C GLU A 118 18.88 -0.72 -12.99
N ILE A 119 18.86 0.56 -12.62
CA ILE A 119 19.32 1.01 -11.30
C ILE A 119 18.43 0.41 -10.21
N VAL A 120 17.10 0.52 -10.34
CA VAL A 120 16.11 -0.04 -9.39
C VAL A 120 16.34 -1.54 -9.23
N LYS A 121 16.47 -2.30 -10.32
CA LYS A 121 16.74 -3.74 -10.30
C LYS A 121 18.01 -4.06 -9.53
N SER A 122 19.09 -3.30 -9.76
CA SER A 122 20.38 -3.54 -9.10
C SER A 122 20.30 -3.34 -7.58
N PHE A 123 19.60 -2.32 -7.12
CA PHE A 123 19.42 -2.04 -5.70
C PHE A 123 18.45 -3.01 -5.01
N THR A 124 17.46 -3.51 -5.74
CA THR A 124 16.42 -4.37 -5.16
C THR A 124 16.77 -5.86 -5.17
N ALA A 125 17.73 -6.29 -5.98
CA ALA A 125 18.08 -7.71 -6.19
C ALA A 125 18.48 -8.46 -4.91
N SER A 126 19.09 -7.77 -3.93
CA SER A 126 19.57 -8.39 -2.69
C SER A 126 18.50 -8.61 -1.62
N TYR A 127 17.37 -7.94 -1.75
CA TYR A 127 16.30 -7.99 -0.74
C TYR A 127 15.47 -9.27 -0.86
N LYS A 128 15.00 -9.76 0.30
CA LYS A 128 14.19 -10.99 0.39
C LYS A 128 12.77 -10.71 0.92
N LYS A 129 12.56 -9.53 1.52
CA LYS A 129 11.25 -9.09 1.98
C LYS A 129 10.37 -8.71 0.79
N PRO A 130 9.03 -8.76 0.90
CA PRO A 130 8.15 -8.12 -0.07
C PRO A 130 8.61 -6.70 -0.39
N LEU A 131 8.73 -6.38 -1.66
CA LEU A 131 9.21 -5.09 -2.11
C LEU A 131 8.21 -4.48 -3.08
N PHE A 132 7.82 -3.26 -2.78
CA PHE A 132 6.87 -2.47 -3.56
C PHE A 132 7.58 -1.27 -4.16
N LEU A 133 7.24 -0.94 -5.41
CA LEU A 133 7.69 0.25 -6.11
C LEU A 133 6.45 1.02 -6.57
N ALA A 134 6.33 2.25 -6.11
CA ALA A 134 5.21 3.13 -6.44
C ALA A 134 5.67 4.49 -6.94
N GLY A 135 4.83 5.14 -7.72
CA GLY A 135 5.04 6.50 -8.18
C GLY A 135 4.53 6.76 -9.58
N ASP A 136 4.80 7.97 -10.04
CA ASP A 136 4.60 8.38 -11.41
C ASP A 136 5.74 7.83 -12.28
N MET A 137 5.37 6.90 -13.16
CA MET A 137 6.32 6.26 -14.09
C MET A 137 6.43 7.03 -15.41
N ASN A 138 5.60 8.06 -15.63
CA ASN A 138 5.53 8.82 -16.91
C ASN A 138 5.44 7.91 -18.13
N ALA A 139 4.70 6.80 -18.03
CA ALA A 139 4.63 5.76 -19.05
C ALA A 139 3.26 5.09 -19.05
N GLU A 140 2.63 5.01 -20.20
CA GLU A 140 1.37 4.33 -20.44
C GLU A 140 1.54 2.79 -20.39
N PRO A 141 0.47 2.03 -20.11
CA PRO A 141 0.52 0.57 -19.98
C PRO A 141 1.09 -0.17 -21.19
N GLU A 142 0.89 0.37 -22.39
CA GLU A 142 1.35 -0.26 -23.64
C GLU A 142 2.78 0.16 -24.05
N SER A 143 3.44 1.02 -23.26
CA SER A 143 4.81 1.45 -23.53
C SER A 143 5.82 0.31 -23.38
N ASP A 144 6.95 0.42 -24.07
CA ASP A 144 8.00 -0.59 -23.95
C ASP A 144 8.64 -0.59 -22.55
N PHE A 145 8.66 0.57 -21.87
CA PHE A 145 9.10 0.66 -20.49
C PHE A 145 8.22 -0.18 -19.54
N ILE A 146 6.89 -0.06 -19.61
CA ILE A 146 5.99 -0.85 -18.74
C ILE A 146 6.07 -2.34 -19.06
N LYS A 147 6.21 -2.72 -20.32
CA LYS A 147 6.45 -4.12 -20.71
C LYS A 147 7.76 -4.66 -20.12
N GLU A 148 8.83 -3.84 -20.12
CA GLU A 148 10.11 -4.23 -19.52
C GLU A 148 10.01 -4.32 -18.00
N LEU A 149 9.38 -3.35 -17.33
CA LEU A 149 9.10 -3.35 -15.90
C LEU A 149 8.35 -4.62 -15.49
N GLN A 150 7.34 -5.01 -16.26
CA GLN A 150 6.52 -6.20 -15.99
C GLN A 150 7.28 -7.53 -16.09
N LYS A 151 8.50 -7.57 -16.59
CA LYS A 151 9.30 -8.83 -16.53
C LYS A 151 9.65 -9.18 -15.08
N ASP A 152 9.97 -8.18 -14.26
CA ASP A 152 10.43 -8.36 -12.89
C ASP A 152 9.40 -7.92 -11.83
N PHE A 153 8.49 -7.02 -12.19
CA PHE A 153 7.47 -6.48 -11.28
C PHE A 153 6.06 -6.88 -11.72
N GLU A 154 5.20 -7.15 -10.76
CA GLU A 154 3.77 -7.30 -10.93
C GLU A 154 3.08 -5.96 -10.69
N ILE A 155 2.21 -5.51 -11.59
CA ILE A 155 1.40 -4.31 -11.41
C ILE A 155 0.23 -4.67 -10.48
N LEU A 156 0.14 -3.99 -9.34
CA LEU A 156 -0.91 -4.17 -8.35
C LEU A 156 -2.05 -3.16 -8.52
N SER A 157 -1.75 -1.96 -9.02
CA SER A 157 -2.75 -0.96 -9.41
C SER A 157 -3.50 -1.41 -10.67
N ASN A 158 -4.72 -0.90 -10.87
CA ASN A 158 -5.50 -1.25 -12.05
C ASN A 158 -5.05 -0.44 -13.28
N PRO A 159 -4.35 -1.04 -14.26
CA PRO A 159 -3.83 -0.31 -15.41
C PRO A 159 -4.90 0.14 -16.42
N LYS A 160 -6.17 -0.19 -16.16
CA LYS A 160 -7.32 0.24 -16.99
C LYS A 160 -8.03 1.46 -16.40
N GLN A 161 -7.58 1.96 -15.27
CA GLN A 161 -8.12 3.15 -14.62
C GLN A 161 -7.11 4.27 -14.73
N SER A 162 -7.44 5.28 -15.52
CA SER A 162 -6.58 6.44 -15.75
C SER A 162 -6.46 7.30 -14.47
N THR A 163 -5.28 7.90 -14.31
CA THR A 163 -4.93 8.72 -13.14
C THR A 163 -4.72 10.19 -13.47
N TYR A 164 -4.40 10.51 -14.72
CA TYR A 164 -4.07 11.86 -15.17
C TYR A 164 -4.87 12.29 -16.42
N PRO A 165 -5.24 13.57 -16.56
CA PRO A 165 -5.32 14.60 -15.51
C PRO A 165 -6.51 14.31 -14.55
N ALA A 166 -6.37 14.68 -13.28
CA ALA A 166 -7.37 14.32 -12.25
C ALA A 166 -8.81 14.73 -12.53
N PRO A 167 -9.12 15.91 -13.11
CA PRO A 167 -10.50 16.30 -13.41
C PRO A 167 -11.20 15.39 -14.44
N ASP A 168 -10.45 14.93 -15.47
CA ASP A 168 -10.95 14.08 -16.55
C ASP A 168 -9.84 13.09 -16.99
N PRO A 169 -9.62 12.02 -16.24
CA PRO A 169 -8.48 11.14 -16.45
C PRO A 169 -8.51 10.43 -17.80
N LYS A 170 -7.38 10.47 -18.50
CA LYS A 170 -7.18 9.89 -19.83
C LYS A 170 -5.95 9.00 -19.91
N GLU A 171 -4.96 9.28 -19.07
CA GLU A 171 -3.65 8.61 -19.07
C GLU A 171 -3.48 7.80 -17.79
N THR A 172 -2.85 6.64 -17.91
CA THR A 172 -2.48 5.78 -16.79
C THR A 172 -0.97 5.78 -16.68
N ILE A 173 -0.42 6.64 -15.85
CA ILE A 173 1.03 6.85 -15.69
C ILE A 173 1.52 6.61 -14.27
N ASP A 174 0.61 6.48 -13.32
CA ASP A 174 0.91 6.17 -11.92
C ASP A 174 0.68 4.69 -11.62
N TYR A 175 1.63 4.08 -10.91
CA TYR A 175 1.57 2.66 -10.62
C TYR A 175 2.00 2.35 -9.19
N ILE A 176 1.42 1.26 -8.65
CA ILE A 176 1.92 0.53 -7.49
C ILE A 176 2.23 -0.87 -7.97
N THR A 177 3.47 -1.30 -7.79
CA THR A 177 3.97 -2.59 -8.27
C THR A 177 4.67 -3.36 -7.16
N ALA A 178 4.84 -4.68 -7.34
CA ALA A 178 5.57 -5.55 -6.44
C ALA A 178 6.64 -6.35 -7.18
N LEU A 179 7.81 -6.51 -6.57
CA LEU A 179 8.90 -7.34 -7.11
C LEU A 179 8.49 -8.82 -7.09
N LYS A 180 8.40 -9.46 -8.25
CA LYS A 180 7.90 -10.83 -8.43
C LYS A 180 8.71 -11.89 -7.68
N SER A 181 10.02 -11.73 -7.58
CA SER A 181 10.87 -12.67 -6.84
C SER A 181 10.52 -12.78 -5.36
N ASN A 182 9.84 -11.77 -4.81
CA ASN A 182 9.48 -11.65 -3.40
C ASN A 182 7.95 -11.66 -3.18
N ALA A 183 7.17 -12.01 -4.21
CA ALA A 183 5.70 -11.93 -4.22
C ALA A 183 4.99 -12.93 -3.29
N ASN A 184 5.69 -13.96 -2.79
CA ASN A 184 5.10 -14.98 -1.91
C ASN A 184 4.77 -14.46 -0.49
N GLY A 185 5.11 -13.21 -0.19
CA GLY A 185 4.93 -12.61 1.14
C GLY A 185 3.67 -11.77 1.31
N PHE A 186 2.80 -11.64 0.30
CA PHE A 186 1.58 -10.84 0.39
C PHE A 186 0.48 -11.37 -0.56
N ALA A 187 -0.75 -10.90 -0.31
CA ALA A 187 -1.91 -11.11 -1.20
C ALA A 187 -2.59 -9.78 -1.49
N LEU A 188 -2.90 -9.52 -2.75
CA LEU A 188 -3.70 -8.36 -3.17
C LEU A 188 -5.15 -8.55 -2.70
N ILE A 189 -5.67 -7.58 -1.96
CA ILE A 189 -7.06 -7.55 -1.47
C ILE A 189 -7.91 -6.66 -2.34
N SER A 190 -7.45 -5.43 -2.59
CA SER A 190 -8.16 -4.47 -3.43
C SER A 190 -7.20 -3.47 -4.09
N SER A 191 -7.64 -2.92 -5.22
CA SER A 191 -6.96 -1.83 -5.93
C SER A 191 -8.00 -0.89 -6.52
N GLN A 192 -7.81 0.40 -6.34
CA GLN A 192 -8.72 1.42 -6.85
C GLN A 192 -7.99 2.75 -7.11
N VAL A 193 -8.47 3.50 -8.10
CA VAL A 193 -8.17 4.92 -8.27
C VAL A 193 -9.25 5.69 -7.53
N LEU A 194 -8.84 6.57 -6.61
CA LEU A 194 -9.79 7.36 -5.82
C LEU A 194 -10.37 8.49 -6.68
N ASP A 195 -11.67 8.70 -6.56
CA ASP A 195 -12.36 9.81 -7.25
C ASP A 195 -12.11 11.14 -6.51
N GLU A 196 -10.88 11.66 -6.65
CA GLU A 196 -10.44 12.92 -6.04
C GLU A 196 -9.82 13.84 -7.10
N PRO A 197 -10.64 14.74 -7.71
CA PRO A 197 -10.19 15.59 -8.81
C PRO A 197 -9.51 16.88 -8.36
N MET A 198 -9.41 17.18 -7.05
CA MET A 198 -9.06 18.49 -6.54
C MET A 198 -7.81 18.56 -5.69
N ALA A 199 -7.34 17.42 -5.13
CA ALA A 199 -6.21 17.40 -4.21
C ALA A 199 -4.85 17.45 -4.93
N SER A 200 -4.80 16.99 -6.17
CA SER A 200 -3.65 16.96 -7.07
C SER A 200 -4.14 16.98 -8.50
N ASP A 201 -3.26 17.19 -9.46
CA ASP A 201 -3.52 16.99 -10.89
C ASP A 201 -3.48 15.52 -11.31
N HIS A 202 -3.02 14.63 -10.43
CA HIS A 202 -3.19 13.18 -10.55
C HIS A 202 -4.21 12.65 -9.54
N ARG A 203 -4.98 11.62 -9.92
CA ARG A 203 -5.85 10.90 -9.00
C ARG A 203 -5.04 9.92 -8.16
N PRO A 204 -5.29 9.83 -6.84
CA PRO A 204 -4.58 8.91 -5.98
C PRO A 204 -4.94 7.45 -6.29
N ILE A 205 -3.93 6.57 -6.20
CA ILE A 205 -4.11 5.12 -6.26
C ILE A 205 -4.05 4.55 -4.84
N LEU A 206 -5.00 3.68 -4.49
CA LEU A 206 -5.00 2.92 -3.26
C LEU A 206 -4.95 1.42 -3.56
N VAL A 207 -3.97 0.74 -2.98
CA VAL A 207 -3.82 -0.70 -3.02
C VAL A 207 -3.82 -1.24 -1.59
N GLU A 208 -4.68 -2.20 -1.33
CA GLU A 208 -4.74 -2.91 -0.05
C GLU A 208 -4.11 -4.29 -0.20
N LEU A 209 -3.14 -4.57 0.66
CA LEU A 209 -2.42 -5.83 0.68
C LEU A 209 -2.53 -6.50 2.05
N ARG A 210 -2.54 -7.82 2.06
CA ARG A 210 -2.33 -8.62 3.27
C ARG A 210 -0.98 -9.29 3.18
N THR A 211 -0.06 -8.97 4.09
CA THR A 211 1.24 -9.65 4.16
C THR A 211 1.08 -11.02 4.83
N ALA A 212 1.70 -12.06 4.25
CA ALA A 212 1.63 -13.43 4.75
C ALA A 212 2.27 -13.57 6.15
N GLU A 213 3.35 -12.84 6.42
CA GLU A 213 4.02 -12.86 7.72
C GLU A 213 3.20 -12.26 8.86
N LYS A 214 2.36 -11.24 8.60
CA LYS A 214 1.46 -10.70 9.63
C LYS A 214 0.43 -11.72 10.09
N ALA A 215 -0.07 -12.57 9.18
CA ALA A 215 -1.01 -13.62 9.53
C ALA A 215 -0.36 -14.69 10.45
N ASP A 216 0.86 -15.09 10.12
CA ASP A 216 1.59 -16.09 10.93
C ASP A 216 2.10 -15.53 12.27
N LYS A 217 2.48 -14.25 12.33
CA LYS A 217 2.88 -13.58 13.59
C LYS A 217 1.69 -13.32 14.54
N ILE A 218 0.47 -13.12 14.01
CA ILE A 218 -0.72 -12.94 14.81
C ILE A 218 -1.12 -14.25 15.49
N PHE A 219 -0.98 -15.39 14.80
CA PHE A 219 -1.37 -16.69 15.34
C PHE A 219 -0.23 -17.32 16.15
N ARG A 220 -0.43 -17.46 17.45
CA ARG A 220 0.38 -18.35 18.30
C ARG A 220 0.03 -19.82 18.04
N THR A 221 -1.28 -20.08 17.89
CA THR A 221 -1.83 -21.38 17.47
C THR A 221 -2.76 -21.14 16.31
N LYS A 222 -2.48 -21.75 15.15
CA LYS A 222 -3.33 -21.65 13.95
C LYS A 222 -4.74 -22.18 14.22
N PRO A 223 -5.78 -21.71 13.49
CA PRO A 223 -7.14 -22.18 13.66
C PRO A 223 -7.26 -23.71 13.52
N TYR A 224 -7.94 -24.34 14.46
CA TYR A 224 -8.24 -25.75 14.47
C TYR A 224 -9.66 -26.03 14.95
N LEU A 225 -10.18 -27.21 14.61
CA LEU A 225 -11.55 -27.60 14.90
C LEU A 225 -11.61 -28.46 16.14
N GLN A 226 -12.60 -28.22 17.01
CA GLN A 226 -12.88 -29.00 18.21
C GLN A 226 -14.39 -29.24 18.41
N ASN A 227 -14.72 -30.23 19.25
CA ASN A 227 -16.07 -30.51 19.73
C ASN A 227 -17.11 -30.62 18.61
N PRO A 228 -16.99 -31.63 17.71
CA PRO A 228 -18.00 -31.90 16.70
C PRO A 228 -19.23 -32.57 17.36
N ILE A 229 -20.04 -31.80 18.09
CA ILE A 229 -21.21 -32.28 18.81
C ILE A 229 -22.48 -31.80 18.12
N GLY A 230 -23.39 -32.75 17.83
CA GLY A 230 -24.63 -32.46 17.10
C GLY A 230 -24.35 -31.95 15.70
N ASN A 231 -25.03 -30.86 15.37
CA ASN A 231 -24.89 -30.15 14.09
C ASN A 231 -23.94 -28.93 14.19
N GLY A 232 -22.97 -28.96 15.08
CA GLY A 232 -22.08 -27.81 15.26
C GLY A 232 -20.61 -28.17 15.39
N MET A 233 -19.76 -27.18 15.20
CA MET A 233 -18.31 -27.25 15.26
C MET A 233 -17.77 -26.06 16.02
N THR A 234 -16.74 -26.22 16.82
CA THR A 234 -16.03 -25.12 17.47
C THR A 234 -14.72 -24.86 16.74
N VAL A 235 -14.51 -23.62 16.32
CA VAL A 235 -13.24 -23.12 15.78
C VAL A 235 -12.48 -22.47 16.92
N MET A 236 -11.25 -22.88 17.12
CA MET A 236 -10.35 -22.34 18.15
C MET A 236 -9.03 -21.90 17.54
N TRP A 237 -8.45 -20.84 18.07
CA TRP A 237 -7.10 -20.37 17.78
C TRP A 237 -6.56 -19.48 18.89
N GLU A 238 -5.26 -19.24 18.88
CA GLU A 238 -4.63 -18.33 19.83
C GLU A 238 -3.84 -17.26 19.06
N THR A 239 -3.97 -16.01 19.51
CA THR A 239 -3.22 -14.86 18.97
C THR A 239 -2.11 -14.43 19.92
N THR A 240 -1.05 -13.85 19.38
CA THR A 240 0.10 -13.31 20.15
C THR A 240 -0.29 -12.08 20.96
N VAL A 241 -1.26 -11.31 20.47
CA VAL A 241 -1.82 -10.11 21.11
C VAL A 241 -3.33 -10.25 21.27
N PRO A 242 -3.96 -9.54 22.23
CA PRO A 242 -5.41 -9.50 22.32
C PRO A 242 -6.01 -8.96 21.02
N ALA A 243 -7.03 -9.65 20.49
CA ALA A 243 -7.64 -9.32 19.22
C ALA A 243 -9.17 -9.41 19.26
N TYR A 244 -9.80 -8.60 18.41
CA TYR A 244 -11.19 -8.75 18.04
C TYR A 244 -11.31 -9.85 16.99
N CYS A 245 -12.24 -10.79 17.14
CA CYS A 245 -12.27 -11.97 16.29
C CYS A 245 -13.67 -12.40 15.87
N TRP A 246 -13.72 -13.10 14.75
CA TRP A 246 -14.91 -13.78 14.22
C TRP A 246 -14.47 -14.97 13.36
N VAL A 247 -15.44 -15.83 13.03
CA VAL A 247 -15.28 -16.87 12.00
C VAL A 247 -16.23 -16.57 10.86
N GLU A 248 -15.72 -16.56 9.65
CA GLU A 248 -16.54 -16.58 8.44
C GLU A 248 -16.58 -18.02 7.92
N TYR A 249 -17.78 -18.53 7.62
CA TYR A 249 -17.96 -19.91 7.17
C TYR A 249 -19.12 -20.04 6.17
N GLY A 250 -19.06 -21.03 5.31
CA GLY A 250 -20.09 -21.31 4.33
C GLY A 250 -19.75 -22.52 3.45
N THR A 251 -20.70 -22.93 2.62
CA THR A 251 -20.50 -23.99 1.61
C THR A 251 -19.87 -23.45 0.32
N ASP A 252 -19.87 -22.12 0.15
CA ASP A 252 -19.28 -21.38 -0.95
C ASP A 252 -18.34 -20.31 -0.38
N THR A 253 -17.12 -20.23 -0.91
CA THR A 253 -16.09 -19.26 -0.47
C THR A 253 -16.42 -17.80 -0.79
N THR A 254 -17.35 -17.56 -1.70
CA THR A 254 -17.82 -16.23 -2.11
C THR A 254 -18.98 -15.71 -1.27
N GLN A 255 -19.67 -16.62 -0.54
CA GLN A 255 -20.85 -16.29 0.28
C GLN A 255 -20.71 -16.86 1.69
N LEU A 256 -19.84 -16.22 2.49
CA LEU A 256 -19.59 -16.65 3.87
C LEU A 256 -20.50 -15.90 4.86
N LYS A 257 -21.02 -16.65 5.83
CA LYS A 257 -21.72 -16.11 7.01
C LYS A 257 -20.71 -15.86 8.13
N ARG A 258 -20.96 -14.85 8.96
CA ARG A 258 -20.08 -14.48 10.07
C ARG A 258 -20.65 -14.97 11.40
N ALA A 259 -19.85 -15.73 12.15
CA ALA A 259 -20.12 -16.13 13.53
C ALA A 259 -19.23 -15.39 14.52
N ARG A 260 -19.78 -15.03 15.68
CA ARG A 260 -19.09 -14.35 16.78
C ARG A 260 -19.55 -14.95 18.12
N THR A 261 -18.72 -14.85 19.15
CA THR A 261 -19.15 -15.16 20.53
C THR A 261 -19.77 -13.89 21.13
N ILE A 262 -21.01 -14.02 21.58
CA ILE A 262 -21.75 -12.94 22.25
C ILE A 262 -22.05 -13.42 23.67
N VAL A 263 -21.70 -12.60 24.68
CA VAL A 263 -22.01 -12.84 26.10
C VAL A 263 -22.68 -11.57 26.60
N ASP A 264 -23.84 -11.72 27.20
CA ASP A 264 -24.65 -10.62 27.74
C ASP A 264 -24.89 -9.48 26.72
N GLY A 265 -25.10 -9.85 25.44
CA GLY A 265 -25.36 -8.91 24.35
C GLY A 265 -24.08 -8.20 23.80
N GLN A 266 -22.93 -8.50 24.36
CA GLN A 266 -21.65 -7.94 23.92
C GLN A 266 -20.80 -8.97 23.17
N VAL A 267 -20.14 -8.52 22.11
CA VAL A 267 -19.16 -9.38 21.41
C VAL A 267 -17.94 -9.56 22.29
N VAL A 268 -17.57 -10.82 22.54
CA VAL A 268 -16.32 -11.13 23.24
C VAL A 268 -15.15 -10.69 22.36
N CYS A 269 -14.37 -9.76 22.89
CA CYS A 269 -13.21 -9.20 22.20
C CYS A 269 -12.04 -9.02 23.18
N ASN A 270 -10.88 -8.65 22.64
CA ASN A 270 -9.70 -8.35 23.43
C ASN A 270 -9.11 -9.55 24.20
N ASN A 271 -9.31 -10.77 23.68
CA ASN A 271 -8.75 -12.01 24.18
C ASN A 271 -7.62 -12.50 23.28
N LYS A 272 -6.71 -13.30 23.82
CA LYS A 272 -5.70 -14.04 23.05
C LYS A 272 -6.16 -15.43 22.64
N LEU A 273 -6.95 -16.10 23.49
CA LEU A 273 -7.57 -17.41 23.19
C LEU A 273 -8.97 -17.16 22.63
N HIS A 274 -9.19 -17.61 21.41
CA HIS A 274 -10.45 -17.44 20.69
C HIS A 274 -11.17 -18.79 20.57
N LYS A 275 -12.47 -18.78 20.84
CA LYS A 275 -13.34 -19.93 20.76
C LYS A 275 -14.70 -19.52 20.22
N ILE A 276 -15.01 -19.94 19.00
CA ILE A 276 -16.28 -19.61 18.35
C ILE A 276 -17.00 -20.89 17.95
N ARG A 277 -18.23 -21.05 18.43
CA ARG A 277 -19.11 -22.14 18.07
C ARG A 277 -19.90 -21.79 16.83
N ILE A 278 -19.84 -22.66 15.82
CA ILE A 278 -20.69 -22.62 14.64
C ILE A 278 -21.77 -23.70 14.84
N ASN A 279 -23.03 -23.32 14.71
CA ASN A 279 -24.17 -24.20 14.84
C ASN A 279 -24.88 -24.37 13.49
N ASP A 280 -25.87 -25.26 13.45
CA ASP A 280 -26.75 -25.48 12.30
C ASP A 280 -26.02 -25.91 11.03
N LEU A 281 -24.93 -26.66 11.20
CA LEU A 281 -24.22 -27.31 10.12
C LEU A 281 -24.98 -28.55 9.64
N ILE A 282 -25.00 -28.79 8.35
CA ILE A 282 -25.63 -29.97 7.75
C ILE A 282 -24.61 -31.13 7.77
N PRO A 283 -24.93 -32.26 8.39
CA PRO A 283 -24.04 -33.43 8.42
C PRO A 283 -23.71 -33.91 6.98
N GLY A 284 -22.45 -34.24 6.74
CA GLY A 284 -21.97 -34.69 5.43
C GLY A 284 -21.70 -33.57 4.43
N GLN A 285 -22.08 -32.33 4.73
CA GLN A 285 -21.81 -31.17 3.88
C GLN A 285 -20.39 -30.62 4.12
N LYS A 286 -19.66 -30.30 3.06
CA LYS A 286 -18.38 -29.61 3.12
C LYS A 286 -18.59 -28.12 3.42
N TYR A 287 -17.84 -27.59 4.38
CA TYR A 287 -17.80 -26.19 4.72
C TYR A 287 -16.37 -25.64 4.58
N TYR A 288 -16.27 -24.39 4.15
CA TYR A 288 -15.07 -23.59 4.20
C TYR A 288 -15.18 -22.61 5.35
N TYR A 289 -14.05 -22.30 6.00
CA TYR A 289 -14.02 -21.29 7.05
C TYR A 289 -12.69 -20.52 7.04
N ARG A 290 -12.75 -19.30 7.58
CA ARG A 290 -11.59 -18.46 7.89
C ARG A 290 -11.83 -17.65 9.16
N VAL A 291 -10.75 -17.20 9.82
CA VAL A 291 -10.77 -16.38 11.02
C VAL A 291 -10.08 -15.05 10.76
#